data_e8442d8ae3d8e89cc078e874328dcffc
#
_entry.id   e8442d8ae3d8e89cc078e874328dcffc
#
_cell.length_a   1.000
_cell.length_b   1.000
_cell.length_c   1.000
_cell.angle_alpha   90.00
_cell.angle_beta   90.00
_cell.angle_gamma   90.00
#
_symmetry.space_group_name_H-M   'P 1'
#
loop_
_entity.id
_entity.type
_entity.pdbx_description
1 polymer ?
#
loop_
_entity_poly.entity_id
_entity_poly.type
_entity_poly.pdbx_seq_one_letter_code
_entity_poly.pdbx_strand_id
1 'polypeptide(L)'
;MKKVACVIIFWLTASLLIGGCSRDVKEDAGEEVLVNLNISVALSDVAQSMARGVEEDAGAKGEHEKMQRLRVIVVRENDVVEKNDFIGPLSPTMVSDRVSGKFEVVSREWKRIYLFVNEDNEQIKVGQGDSNDALTLARFLDNIKVGEVFPTEEVTNLVVRVDVPSGQLVGALPMSECHQVYVPKTDSECKLFVTRAAVKFTFRIANSSAVEKKLTGLTIKDMADKEYYLPRNAKYESENIEGKEYLTIKSFDVPSFVREYDYNEDLEITLPAMKEGDTPILTELSPIYLLEGKREGKYSVGITVNGVYLEGELDNLPDKLPRNTHVVVYITLTDKELEFEVNVEPYREVELKPGFGL
;
A
#
# COMPACT_ATOMS: atom_id res chain seq x y z
N MET A 1 44.46 -55.30 43.72
CA MET A 1 43.17 -55.84 43.32
C MET A 1 42.89 -55.29 41.93
N LYS A 2 43.37 -55.95 40.96
CA LYS A 2 42.71 -56.73 39.91
C LYS A 2 41.74 -55.96 39.03
N LYS A 3 42.13 -55.83 37.75
CA LYS A 3 41.33 -55.62 36.55
C LYS A 3 41.00 -54.18 36.13
N VAL A 4 41.96 -53.51 35.48
CA VAL A 4 41.71 -52.59 34.37
C VAL A 4 42.99 -52.63 33.50
N ALA A 5 43.07 -53.58 32.62
CA ALA A 5 44.10 -53.63 31.57
C ALA A 5 43.60 -54.60 30.49
N CYS A 6 42.73 -54.14 29.60
CA CYS A 6 42.39 -54.84 28.35
C CYS A 6 41.33 -54.11 27.48
N VAL A 7 41.41 -52.83 27.25
CA VAL A 7 40.51 -52.11 26.27
C VAL A 7 41.24 -51.08 25.39
N ILE A 8 42.59 -51.05 25.35
CA ILE A 8 43.31 -50.04 24.58
C ILE A 8 44.00 -50.57 23.30
N ILE A 9 43.76 -51.80 22.88
CA ILE A 9 44.45 -52.36 21.69
C ILE A 9 43.50 -52.62 20.49
N PHE A 10 42.29 -52.15 20.49
CA PHE A 10 41.38 -52.42 19.35
C PHE A 10 40.96 -51.19 18.52
N TRP A 11 41.62 -50.04 18.71
CA TRP A 11 41.24 -48.80 17.98
C TRP A 11 42.36 -48.27 17.04
N LEU A 12 43.35 -49.05 16.67
CA LEU A 12 44.48 -48.57 15.86
C LEU A 12 44.66 -49.27 14.49
N THR A 13 43.63 -50.01 14.03
CA THR A 13 43.75 -50.68 12.71
C THR A 13 42.57 -50.42 11.76
N ALA A 14 41.74 -49.39 12.02
CA ALA A 14 40.62 -49.02 11.13
C ALA A 14 40.78 -47.65 10.42
N SER A 15 42.02 -47.07 10.40
CA SER A 15 42.24 -45.71 9.89
C SER A 15 42.95 -45.64 8.55
N LEU A 16 42.98 -46.69 7.75
CA LEU A 16 43.82 -46.70 6.54
C LEU A 16 43.16 -47.23 5.28
N LEU A 17 41.86 -47.04 5.09
CA LEU A 17 41.20 -47.30 3.79
C LEU A 17 39.97 -46.41 3.56
N ILE A 18 40.06 -45.08 3.74
CA ILE A 18 39.13 -44.15 3.13
C ILE A 18 39.98 -43.12 2.39
N GLY A 19 40.67 -43.57 1.36
CA GLY A 19 41.04 -42.76 0.23
C GLY A 19 39.80 -42.50 -0.64
N GLY A 20 38.77 -41.90 -0.07
CA GLY A 20 37.63 -41.41 -0.82
C GLY A 20 38.02 -40.12 -1.52
N CYS A 21 38.04 -40.12 -2.85
CA CYS A 21 38.03 -38.94 -3.67
C CYS A 21 37.14 -37.87 -3.06
N SER A 22 37.73 -36.90 -2.40
CA SER A 22 37.12 -35.58 -2.35
C SER A 22 37.15 -35.10 -3.80
N ARG A 23 36.05 -35.36 -4.54
CA ARG A 23 35.69 -34.45 -5.59
C ARG A 23 35.47 -33.14 -4.84
N ASP A 24 36.48 -32.28 -4.89
CA ASP A 24 36.25 -30.86 -4.86
C ASP A 24 35.23 -30.60 -5.98
N VAL A 25 33.95 -30.61 -5.61
CA VAL A 25 32.93 -29.85 -6.30
C VAL A 25 33.40 -28.43 -6.04
N LYS A 26 34.35 -27.95 -6.89
CA LYS A 26 34.37 -26.52 -7.15
C LYS A 26 32.93 -26.22 -7.50
N GLU A 27 32.18 -25.64 -6.55
CA GLU A 27 31.09 -24.80 -6.92
C GLU A 27 31.65 -23.89 -7.98
N ASP A 28 31.30 -24.20 -9.22
CA ASP A 28 31.51 -23.30 -10.33
C ASP A 28 30.84 -22.00 -9.84
N ALA A 29 31.65 -21.08 -9.37
CA ALA A 29 31.28 -19.69 -9.24
C ALA A 29 31.05 -19.25 -10.69
N GLY A 30 29.92 -19.75 -11.23
CA GLY A 30 29.55 -19.61 -12.61
C GLY A 30 29.46 -18.14 -12.89
N GLU A 31 30.11 -17.76 -13.96
CA GLU A 31 30.07 -16.44 -14.55
C GLU A 31 28.66 -15.82 -14.34
N GLU A 32 28.56 -14.64 -13.73
CA GLU A 32 27.28 -13.95 -13.53
C GLU A 32 26.61 -13.78 -14.90
N VAL A 33 25.47 -14.42 -15.08
CA VAL A 33 24.73 -14.37 -16.34
C VAL A 33 23.68 -13.29 -16.22
N LEU A 34 23.77 -12.25 -17.03
CA LEU A 34 22.75 -11.21 -17.16
C LEU A 34 21.61 -11.72 -18.00
N VAL A 35 20.40 -11.43 -17.57
CA VAL A 35 19.14 -11.74 -18.26
C VAL A 35 18.21 -10.53 -18.24
N ASN A 36 17.26 -10.52 -19.17
CA ASN A 36 16.23 -9.49 -19.18
C ASN A 36 15.09 -9.86 -18.24
N LEU A 37 14.82 -9.00 -17.28
CA LEU A 37 13.64 -9.04 -16.43
C LEU A 37 12.64 -7.97 -16.90
N ASN A 38 11.51 -8.41 -17.42
CA ASN A 38 10.40 -7.52 -17.77
C ASN A 38 9.52 -7.34 -16.55
N ILE A 39 9.45 -6.13 -16.03
CA ILE A 39 8.65 -5.78 -14.87
C ILE A 39 7.39 -5.04 -15.34
N SER A 40 6.23 -5.57 -15.01
CA SER A 40 4.93 -4.92 -15.21
C SER A 40 4.34 -4.57 -13.84
N VAL A 41 4.15 -3.30 -13.57
CA VAL A 41 3.60 -2.78 -12.31
C VAL A 41 2.21 -2.24 -12.55
N ALA A 42 1.25 -2.64 -11.73
CA ALA A 42 -0.11 -2.14 -11.75
C ALA A 42 -0.50 -1.58 -10.38
N LEU A 43 -1.52 -0.72 -10.34
CA LEU A 43 -2.22 -0.43 -9.10
C LEU A 43 -2.87 -1.72 -8.59
N SER A 44 -2.88 -1.94 -7.29
CA SER A 44 -3.44 -3.16 -6.69
C SER A 44 -4.95 -3.33 -6.90
N ASP A 45 -5.63 -2.25 -7.26
CA ASP A 45 -7.07 -2.19 -7.56
C ASP A 45 -7.42 -2.22 -9.05
N VAL A 46 -6.40 -2.19 -9.93
CA VAL A 46 -6.61 -2.31 -11.38
C VAL A 46 -6.55 -3.76 -11.80
N ALA A 47 -7.67 -4.44 -11.73
CA ALA A 47 -7.83 -5.72 -12.38
C ALA A 47 -7.95 -5.58 -13.88
N GLN A 48 -7.69 -6.67 -14.54
CA GLN A 48 -8.00 -6.83 -15.94
C GLN A 48 -9.52 -6.82 -16.17
N SER A 49 -10.15 -5.66 -16.19
CA SER A 49 -11.47 -5.50 -16.82
C SER A 49 -11.30 -5.46 -18.33
N MET A 50 -10.77 -6.55 -18.92
CA MET A 50 -10.82 -6.73 -20.37
C MET A 50 -11.95 -7.65 -20.82
N ALA A 51 -12.89 -7.97 -19.96
CA ALA A 51 -14.04 -8.75 -20.37
C ALA A 51 -15.29 -8.33 -19.61
N ARG A 52 -16.01 -7.46 -20.21
CA ARG A 52 -17.42 -7.10 -20.02
C ARG A 52 -17.66 -5.68 -19.54
N GLY A 53 -18.33 -5.02 -20.44
CA GLY A 53 -18.93 -3.73 -20.37
C GLY A 53 -19.42 -3.26 -19.03
N VAL A 54 -18.99 -2.05 -18.76
CA VAL A 54 -19.72 -0.97 -18.12
C VAL A 54 -20.35 -1.28 -16.76
N GLU A 55 -19.66 -0.84 -15.73
CA GLU A 55 -20.30 -0.04 -14.68
C GLU A 55 -19.24 0.94 -14.19
N GLU A 56 -19.65 2.14 -13.87
CA GLU A 56 -18.77 3.21 -13.42
C GLU A 56 -17.96 2.72 -12.24
N ASP A 57 -16.69 2.53 -12.48
CA ASP A 57 -15.72 2.05 -11.54
C ASP A 57 -15.57 3.04 -10.38
N ALA A 58 -15.85 2.59 -9.15
CA ALA A 58 -15.54 3.34 -7.95
C ALA A 58 -14.01 3.45 -7.71
N GLY A 59 -13.20 2.84 -8.60
CA GLY A 59 -11.75 2.85 -8.61
C GLY A 59 -11.14 4.24 -8.82
N ALA A 60 -9.90 4.27 -9.25
CA ALA A 60 -9.14 5.50 -9.49
C ALA A 60 -9.81 6.40 -10.53
N LYS A 61 -10.69 7.29 -10.10
CA LYS A 61 -11.38 8.26 -10.98
C LYS A 61 -10.53 9.50 -11.25
N GLY A 62 -9.67 9.89 -10.30
CA GLY A 62 -8.84 11.08 -10.39
C GLY A 62 -7.42 10.78 -10.87
N GLU A 63 -6.82 11.73 -11.59
CA GLU A 63 -5.41 11.62 -12.01
C GLU A 63 -4.46 11.50 -10.81
N HIS A 64 -4.81 12.10 -9.68
CA HIS A 64 -4.04 12.04 -8.44
C HIS A 64 -4.03 10.63 -7.79
N GLU A 65 -5.00 9.77 -8.11
CA GLU A 65 -5.07 8.39 -7.64
C GLU A 65 -4.25 7.41 -8.48
N LYS A 66 -3.62 7.88 -9.57
CA LYS A 66 -2.87 7.07 -10.53
C LYS A 66 -1.36 7.25 -10.38
N MET A 67 -0.62 6.33 -11.00
CA MET A 67 0.84 6.45 -11.06
C MET A 67 1.22 7.58 -12.03
N GLN A 68 1.87 8.63 -11.52
CA GLN A 68 2.42 9.71 -12.33
C GLN A 68 3.92 9.53 -12.57
N ARG A 69 4.62 8.94 -11.62
CA ARG A 69 6.04 8.63 -11.69
C ARG A 69 6.33 7.36 -10.89
N LEU A 70 7.02 6.43 -11.48
CA LEU A 70 7.40 5.16 -10.85
C LEU A 70 8.92 4.97 -10.90
N ARG A 71 9.55 4.91 -9.73
CA ARG A 71 10.93 4.46 -9.55
C ARG A 71 10.96 2.99 -9.20
N VAL A 72 11.89 2.27 -9.79
CA VAL A 72 12.17 0.87 -9.49
C VAL A 72 13.61 0.73 -8.99
N ILE A 73 13.78 0.18 -7.80
CA ILE A 73 15.09 -0.19 -7.27
C ILE A 73 15.15 -1.71 -7.17
N VAL A 74 16.11 -2.31 -7.87
CA VAL A 74 16.37 -3.75 -7.82
C VAL A 74 17.57 -3.99 -6.92
N VAL A 75 17.38 -4.78 -5.87
CA VAL A 75 18.40 -5.12 -4.88
C VAL A 75 18.69 -6.61 -4.94
N ARG A 76 19.95 -6.96 -5.05
CA ARG A 76 20.45 -8.35 -5.09
C ARG A 76 20.26 -9.05 -3.74
N GLU A 77 20.40 -10.36 -3.72
CA GLU A 77 20.33 -11.19 -2.51
C GLU A 77 21.39 -10.79 -1.46
N ASN A 78 22.53 -10.26 -1.90
CA ASN A 78 23.61 -9.75 -1.05
C ASN A 78 23.44 -8.29 -0.61
N ASP A 79 22.24 -7.74 -0.70
CA ASP A 79 21.89 -6.36 -0.35
C ASP A 79 22.51 -5.27 -1.23
N VAL A 80 23.12 -5.60 -2.35
CA VAL A 80 23.71 -4.62 -3.28
C VAL A 80 22.64 -4.11 -4.26
N VAL A 81 22.60 -2.80 -4.47
CA VAL A 81 21.74 -2.16 -5.46
C VAL A 81 22.19 -2.51 -6.86
N GLU A 82 21.36 -3.14 -7.65
CA GLU A 82 21.65 -3.50 -9.03
C GLU A 82 21.08 -2.51 -10.04
N LYS A 83 19.88 -1.97 -9.75
CA LYS A 83 19.23 -0.94 -10.55
C LYS A 83 18.56 0.11 -9.65
N ASN A 84 18.56 1.34 -10.12
CA ASN A 84 17.78 2.45 -9.54
C ASN A 84 17.34 3.36 -10.70
N ASP A 85 16.22 3.04 -11.30
CA ASP A 85 15.76 3.66 -12.53
C ASP A 85 14.25 3.97 -12.49
N PHE A 86 13.82 4.85 -13.37
CA PHE A 86 12.40 5.11 -13.60
C PHE A 86 11.85 4.24 -14.72
N ILE A 87 10.61 3.77 -14.55
CA ILE A 87 9.82 3.16 -15.63
C ILE A 87 8.88 4.20 -16.23
N GLY A 88 8.82 4.21 -17.54
CA GLY A 88 7.92 5.05 -18.33
C GLY A 88 8.55 6.39 -18.72
N PRO A 89 7.88 7.15 -19.58
CA PRO A 89 8.36 8.47 -19.94
C PRO A 89 8.35 9.38 -18.71
N LEU A 90 9.42 10.10 -18.49
CA LEU A 90 9.61 11.07 -17.41
C LEU A 90 8.72 12.32 -17.57
N SER A 91 7.60 12.20 -18.26
CA SER A 91 6.67 13.31 -18.49
C SER A 91 5.72 13.42 -17.30
N PRO A 92 5.57 14.61 -16.71
CA PRO A 92 4.61 14.85 -15.64
C PRO A 92 3.14 14.66 -16.05
N THR A 93 2.90 14.37 -17.33
CA THR A 93 1.56 14.14 -17.89
C THR A 93 1.21 12.67 -18.06
N MET A 94 2.09 11.74 -17.66
CA MET A 94 1.79 10.32 -17.78
C MET A 94 1.05 9.84 -16.53
N VAL A 95 -0.25 9.73 -16.68
CA VAL A 95 -1.14 9.18 -15.66
C VAL A 95 -1.53 7.79 -16.09
N SER A 96 -1.14 6.76 -15.32
CA SER A 96 -1.37 5.36 -15.71
C SER A 96 -1.70 4.47 -14.52
N ASP A 97 -2.54 3.48 -14.79
CA ASP A 97 -2.87 2.41 -13.85
C ASP A 97 -1.90 1.23 -13.99
N ARG A 98 -1.15 1.20 -15.08
CA ARG A 98 -0.15 0.15 -15.34
C ARG A 98 1.04 0.71 -16.11
N VAL A 99 2.25 0.29 -15.72
CA VAL A 99 3.51 0.66 -16.37
C VAL A 99 4.39 -0.57 -16.50
N SER A 100 5.13 -0.69 -17.59
CA SER A 100 6.06 -1.80 -17.80
C SER A 100 7.43 -1.29 -18.22
N GLY A 101 8.48 -1.97 -17.73
CA GLY A 101 9.86 -1.67 -18.05
C GLY A 101 10.70 -2.94 -18.15
N LYS A 102 11.86 -2.82 -18.79
CA LYS A 102 12.81 -3.91 -18.99
C LYS A 102 14.13 -3.58 -18.31
N PHE A 103 14.63 -4.51 -17.51
CA PHE A 103 15.88 -4.40 -16.76
C PHE A 103 16.79 -5.57 -17.09
N GLU A 104 18.06 -5.29 -17.31
CA GLU A 104 19.08 -6.32 -17.42
C GLU A 104 19.65 -6.56 -16.01
N VAL A 105 19.51 -7.78 -15.49
CA VAL A 105 19.82 -8.13 -14.11
C VAL A 105 20.55 -9.47 -14.02
N VAL A 106 21.29 -9.68 -12.95
CA VAL A 106 21.97 -10.96 -12.65
C VAL A 106 20.92 -12.03 -12.38
N SER A 107 21.09 -13.18 -13.03
CA SER A 107 20.18 -14.32 -12.92
C SER A 107 20.52 -15.25 -11.74
N ARG A 108 19.65 -16.26 -11.50
CA ARG A 108 19.80 -17.34 -10.51
C ARG A 108 19.87 -16.88 -9.06
N GLU A 109 19.26 -15.76 -8.73
CA GLU A 109 19.19 -15.29 -7.35
C GLU A 109 17.82 -14.61 -7.08
N TRP A 110 17.50 -14.47 -5.80
CA TRP A 110 16.38 -13.68 -5.35
C TRP A 110 16.71 -12.19 -5.43
N LYS A 111 15.74 -11.43 -5.89
CA LYS A 111 15.78 -9.96 -5.91
C LYS A 111 14.73 -9.40 -4.99
N ARG A 112 15.05 -8.30 -4.31
CA ARG A 112 14.05 -7.42 -3.73
C ARG A 112 13.85 -6.26 -4.68
N ILE A 113 12.59 -6.06 -5.10
CA ILE A 113 12.20 -5.01 -6.03
C ILE A 113 11.36 -4.01 -5.24
N TYR A 114 11.92 -2.83 -5.01
CA TYR A 114 11.25 -1.72 -4.35
C TYR A 114 10.63 -0.82 -5.39
N LEU A 115 9.36 -0.51 -5.19
CA LEU A 115 8.54 0.34 -6.05
C LEU A 115 8.15 1.59 -5.28
N PHE A 116 8.51 2.76 -5.81
CA PHE A 116 8.20 4.06 -5.24
C PHE A 116 7.43 4.88 -6.27
N VAL A 117 6.18 5.21 -5.98
CA VAL A 117 5.29 5.93 -6.87
C VAL A 117 4.97 7.28 -6.28
N ASN A 118 5.00 8.29 -7.14
CA ASN A 118 4.70 9.68 -6.76
C ASN A 118 5.61 10.19 -5.63
N GLU A 119 6.91 9.88 -5.74
CA GLU A 119 7.94 10.22 -4.75
C GLU A 119 8.12 11.74 -4.55
N ASP A 120 7.55 12.54 -5.47
CA ASP A 120 7.58 14.00 -5.42
C ASP A 120 6.51 14.57 -4.47
N ASN A 121 5.66 13.72 -3.86
CA ASN A 121 4.68 14.17 -2.89
C ASN A 121 5.38 14.70 -1.63
N GLU A 122 5.14 15.99 -1.31
CA GLU A 122 5.81 16.70 -0.21
C GLU A 122 5.44 16.16 1.19
N GLN A 123 4.39 15.35 1.29
CA GLN A 123 3.96 14.72 2.54
C GLN A 123 4.79 13.48 2.90
N ILE A 124 5.65 13.00 2.00
CA ILE A 124 6.59 11.91 2.28
C ILE A 124 7.85 12.51 2.93
N LYS A 125 8.15 12.09 4.16
CA LYS A 125 9.29 12.59 4.93
C LYS A 125 10.36 11.51 5.10
N VAL A 126 11.61 11.93 4.94
CA VAL A 126 12.78 11.11 5.21
C VAL A 126 13.27 11.38 6.62
N GLY A 127 13.36 10.34 7.47
CA GLY A 127 13.81 10.46 8.85
C GLY A 127 12.70 10.85 9.84
N GLN A 128 13.07 10.95 11.12
CA GLN A 128 12.12 11.21 12.22
C GLN A 128 11.99 12.69 12.61
N GLY A 129 12.72 13.58 11.97
CA GLY A 129 12.79 15.00 12.35
C GLY A 129 11.80 15.88 11.60
N ASP A 130 11.31 16.94 12.28
CA ASP A 130 10.48 18.00 11.70
C ASP A 130 11.33 19.14 11.11
N SER A 131 12.62 18.89 10.80
CA SER A 131 13.52 19.93 10.33
C SER A 131 13.20 20.33 8.86
N ASN A 132 13.12 21.64 8.61
CA ASN A 132 12.94 22.20 7.27
C ASN A 132 14.09 21.87 6.29
N ASP A 133 15.19 21.29 6.78
CA ASP A 133 16.34 20.84 6.00
C ASP A 133 16.24 19.35 5.62
N ALA A 134 15.08 18.72 5.83
CA ALA A 134 14.88 17.31 5.50
C ALA A 134 15.11 17.09 3.99
N LEU A 135 15.91 16.08 3.69
CA LEU A 135 16.12 15.62 2.31
C LEU A 135 14.77 15.20 1.72
N THR A 136 14.44 15.67 0.53
CA THR A 136 13.24 15.20 -0.17
C THR A 136 13.40 13.71 -0.49
N LEU A 137 12.28 12.98 -0.57
CA LEU A 137 12.32 11.55 -0.90
C LEU A 137 13.05 11.32 -2.23
N ALA A 138 12.75 12.10 -3.26
CA ALA A 138 13.41 12.00 -4.56
C ALA A 138 14.95 12.12 -4.42
N ARG A 139 15.44 13.11 -3.68
CA ARG A 139 16.90 13.27 -3.42
C ARG A 139 17.48 12.11 -2.60
N PHE A 140 16.76 11.62 -1.62
CA PHE A 140 17.17 10.47 -0.84
C PHE A 140 17.33 9.24 -1.74
N LEU A 141 16.34 8.94 -2.57
CA LEU A 141 16.36 7.82 -3.50
C LEU A 141 17.42 7.99 -4.61
N ASP A 142 17.69 9.22 -5.06
CA ASP A 142 18.77 9.54 -6.01
C ASP A 142 20.18 9.29 -5.43
N ASN A 143 20.32 9.33 -4.11
CA ASN A 143 21.58 9.05 -3.43
C ASN A 143 21.85 7.54 -3.27
N ILE A 144 20.88 6.69 -3.50
CA ILE A 144 21.06 5.22 -3.51
C ILE A 144 21.74 4.85 -4.83
N LYS A 145 23.02 4.46 -4.76
CA LYS A 145 23.83 4.20 -5.96
C LYS A 145 23.88 2.75 -6.32
N VAL A 146 23.84 2.46 -7.62
CA VAL A 146 24.09 1.13 -8.17
C VAL A 146 25.49 0.67 -7.76
N GLY A 147 25.60 -0.56 -7.29
CA GLY A 147 26.85 -1.18 -6.79
C GLY A 147 27.10 -0.95 -5.30
N GLU A 148 26.33 -0.13 -4.60
CA GLU A 148 26.41 0.10 -3.16
C GLU A 148 25.39 -0.74 -2.37
N VAL A 149 25.63 -0.86 -1.07
CA VAL A 149 24.68 -1.55 -0.16
C VAL A 149 23.42 -0.72 -0.02
N PHE A 150 22.26 -1.37 -0.17
CA PHE A 150 20.98 -0.74 -0.06
C PHE A 150 20.67 -0.33 1.40
N PRO A 151 20.27 0.91 1.67
CA PRO A 151 20.00 1.41 3.02
C PRO A 151 18.62 0.91 3.51
N THR A 152 18.54 -0.38 3.80
CA THR A 152 17.27 -1.06 4.12
C THR A 152 16.56 -0.43 5.33
N GLU A 153 17.29 -0.10 6.39
CA GLU A 153 16.69 0.46 7.60
C GLU A 153 16.09 1.84 7.34
N GLU A 154 16.80 2.72 6.65
CA GLU A 154 16.35 4.06 6.33
C GLU A 154 15.11 4.03 5.42
N VAL A 155 15.15 3.16 4.41
CA VAL A 155 14.03 3.01 3.44
C VAL A 155 12.79 2.43 4.10
N THR A 156 12.93 1.42 4.96
CA THR A 156 11.78 0.82 5.65
C THR A 156 11.18 1.71 6.74
N ASN A 157 11.89 2.75 7.16
CA ASN A 157 11.42 3.74 8.14
C ASN A 157 10.90 5.05 7.51
N LEU A 158 10.82 5.14 6.19
CA LEU A 158 10.16 6.27 5.52
C LEU A 158 8.70 6.36 5.93
N VAL A 159 8.22 7.57 6.18
CA VAL A 159 6.84 7.82 6.60
C VAL A 159 6.16 8.85 5.69
N VAL A 160 4.87 8.65 5.45
CA VAL A 160 3.95 9.67 4.94
C VAL A 160 3.33 10.36 6.14
N ARG A 161 3.21 11.69 6.09
CA ARG A 161 2.59 12.49 7.14
C ARG A 161 1.58 13.45 6.54
N VAL A 162 0.49 13.64 7.25
CA VAL A 162 -0.46 14.70 6.96
C VAL A 162 -0.12 15.93 7.77
N ASP A 163 -0.27 17.09 7.15
CA ASP A 163 -0.12 18.36 7.85
C ASP A 163 -1.47 18.74 8.47
N VAL A 164 -1.50 18.76 9.80
CA VAL A 164 -2.66 19.23 10.55
C VAL A 164 -2.51 20.76 10.70
N PRO A 165 -3.41 21.58 10.15
CA PRO A 165 -4.87 21.39 10.14
C PRO A 165 -5.49 20.95 8.80
N SER A 166 -4.77 20.87 7.67
CA SER A 166 -5.39 20.38 6.43
C SER A 166 -5.87 18.93 6.55
N GLY A 167 -5.14 18.13 7.33
CA GLY A 167 -5.57 16.82 7.80
C GLY A 167 -5.70 15.73 6.74
N GLN A 168 -5.52 16.01 5.45
CA GLN A 168 -5.67 15.00 4.39
C GLN A 168 -4.46 14.95 3.46
N LEU A 169 -4.34 13.85 2.73
CA LEU A 169 -3.38 13.73 1.64
C LEU A 169 -3.81 14.59 0.45
N VAL A 170 -2.88 15.34 -0.10
CA VAL A 170 -3.09 16.24 -1.25
C VAL A 170 -2.12 15.93 -2.39
N GLY A 171 -2.51 16.28 -3.61
CA GLY A 171 -1.71 16.01 -4.80
C GLY A 171 -1.72 14.54 -5.21
N ALA A 172 -0.71 14.11 -5.95
CA ALA A 172 -0.57 12.72 -6.37
C ALA A 172 -0.37 11.81 -5.16
N LEU A 173 -1.24 10.81 -4.98
CA LEU A 173 -1.19 9.94 -3.81
C LEU A 173 0.14 9.15 -3.76
N PRO A 174 0.80 9.11 -2.60
CA PRO A 174 1.98 8.28 -2.42
C PRO A 174 1.59 6.81 -2.47
N MET A 175 2.37 6.01 -3.22
CA MET A 175 2.17 4.57 -3.34
C MET A 175 3.50 3.86 -3.32
N SER A 176 3.51 2.65 -2.78
CA SER A 176 4.73 1.87 -2.72
C SER A 176 4.47 0.40 -2.52
N GLU A 177 5.48 -0.41 -2.79
CA GLU A 177 5.50 -1.82 -2.44
C GLU A 177 6.94 -2.36 -2.50
N CYS A 178 7.16 -3.52 -1.87
CA CYS A 178 8.38 -4.28 -1.98
C CYS A 178 8.05 -5.74 -2.28
N HIS A 179 8.62 -6.28 -3.35
CA HIS A 179 8.40 -7.65 -3.79
C HIS A 179 9.68 -8.45 -3.79
N GLN A 180 9.60 -9.74 -3.49
CA GLN A 180 10.69 -10.69 -3.69
C GLN A 180 10.41 -11.50 -4.95
N VAL A 181 11.38 -11.53 -5.87
CA VAL A 181 11.27 -12.21 -7.16
C VAL A 181 12.52 -13.05 -7.39
N TYR A 182 12.35 -14.33 -7.70
CA TYR A 182 13.45 -15.16 -8.17
C TYR A 182 13.68 -14.93 -9.66
N VAL A 183 14.88 -14.57 -10.07
CA VAL A 183 15.25 -14.37 -11.47
C VAL A 183 15.90 -15.65 -12.00
N PRO A 184 15.26 -16.36 -12.96
CA PRO A 184 15.81 -17.59 -13.53
C PRO A 184 17.00 -17.29 -14.47
N LYS A 185 17.61 -18.35 -15.01
CA LYS A 185 18.74 -18.24 -15.94
C LYS A 185 18.38 -17.63 -17.31
N THR A 186 17.13 -17.48 -17.59
CA THR A 186 16.58 -16.99 -18.89
C THR A 186 15.80 -15.72 -18.68
N ASP A 187 15.60 -14.97 -19.74
CA ASP A 187 14.69 -13.84 -19.75
C ASP A 187 13.34 -14.23 -19.14
N SER A 188 12.81 -13.35 -18.31
CA SER A 188 11.59 -13.60 -17.54
C SER A 188 10.73 -12.36 -17.41
N GLU A 189 9.47 -12.57 -17.02
CA GLU A 189 8.50 -11.52 -16.76
C GLU A 189 7.99 -11.66 -15.32
N CYS A 190 7.85 -10.55 -14.62
CA CYS A 190 7.14 -10.49 -13.34
C CYS A 190 6.06 -9.42 -13.37
N LYS A 191 4.93 -9.74 -12.74
CA LYS A 191 3.80 -8.82 -12.58
C LYS A 191 3.74 -8.42 -11.13
N LEU A 192 3.92 -7.14 -10.86
CA LEU A 192 3.99 -6.56 -9.53
C LEU A 192 2.85 -5.58 -9.35
N PHE A 193 2.58 -5.23 -8.10
CA PHE A 193 1.58 -4.22 -7.78
C PHE A 193 2.15 -3.18 -6.82
N VAL A 194 1.45 -2.05 -6.71
CA VAL A 194 1.67 -1.02 -5.68
C VAL A 194 0.36 -0.70 -4.99
N THR A 195 0.45 -0.34 -3.71
CA THR A 195 -0.69 0.07 -2.89
C THR A 195 -0.60 1.55 -2.55
N ARG A 196 -1.74 2.24 -2.54
CA ARG A 196 -1.81 3.64 -2.09
C ARG A 196 -1.61 3.71 -0.58
N ALA A 197 -0.79 4.62 -0.12
CA ALA A 197 -0.64 4.91 1.31
C ALA A 197 -1.80 5.82 1.79
N ALA A 198 -3.03 5.41 1.50
CA ALA A 198 -4.23 6.19 1.78
C ALA A 198 -5.43 5.29 2.04
N VAL A 199 -6.36 5.81 2.86
CA VAL A 199 -7.75 5.36 2.96
C VAL A 199 -8.60 6.43 2.29
N LYS A 200 -9.46 6.02 1.37
CA LYS A 200 -10.41 6.89 0.67
C LYS A 200 -11.75 6.84 1.37
N PHE A 201 -12.30 8.00 1.72
CA PHE A 201 -13.66 8.14 2.19
C PHE A 201 -14.51 8.83 1.14
N THR A 202 -15.67 8.26 0.85
CA THR A 202 -16.71 8.87 0.02
C THR A 202 -18.01 8.95 0.82
N PHE A 203 -18.61 10.13 0.88
CA PHE A 203 -19.86 10.37 1.59
C PHE A 203 -20.97 10.57 0.61
N ARG A 204 -22.08 9.84 0.81
CA ARG A 204 -23.32 9.95 0.05
C ARG A 204 -24.44 10.29 1.02
N ILE A 205 -24.96 11.50 0.92
CA ILE A 205 -25.88 12.06 1.91
C ILE A 205 -27.24 12.28 1.28
N ALA A 206 -28.27 11.78 1.93
CA ALA A 206 -29.66 11.96 1.53
C ALA A 206 -30.47 12.67 2.61
N ASN A 207 -31.40 13.51 2.22
CA ASN A 207 -32.40 14.10 3.10
C ASN A 207 -33.79 13.45 2.83
N SER A 208 -34.21 12.59 3.76
CA SER A 208 -35.52 11.94 3.71
C SER A 208 -36.64 12.73 4.43
N SER A 209 -36.31 13.93 4.95
CA SER A 209 -37.29 14.78 5.63
C SER A 209 -38.09 15.66 4.66
N ALA A 210 -39.27 16.09 5.08
CA ALA A 210 -40.08 17.01 4.33
C ALA A 210 -39.56 18.46 4.32
N VAL A 211 -38.43 18.74 4.98
CA VAL A 211 -37.85 20.07 5.13
C VAL A 211 -36.43 20.08 4.57
N GLU A 212 -36.09 21.12 3.82
CA GLU A 212 -34.75 21.38 3.36
C GLU A 212 -33.75 21.46 4.55
N LYS A 213 -32.57 20.90 4.39
CA LYS A 213 -31.52 20.91 5.41
C LYS A 213 -30.24 21.49 4.83
N LYS A 214 -29.52 22.28 5.65
CA LYS A 214 -28.23 22.84 5.31
C LYS A 214 -27.12 22.07 6.04
N LEU A 215 -26.25 21.39 5.28
CA LEU A 215 -25.05 20.74 5.79
C LEU A 215 -23.91 21.75 5.80
N THR A 216 -23.30 21.97 6.97
CA THR A 216 -22.27 23.01 7.17
C THR A 216 -20.94 22.46 7.68
N GLY A 217 -20.86 21.19 8.05
CA GLY A 217 -19.61 20.58 8.50
C GLY A 217 -19.62 19.06 8.42
N LEU A 218 -18.43 18.51 8.23
CA LEU A 218 -18.12 17.09 8.27
C LEU A 218 -16.90 16.88 9.14
N THR A 219 -16.94 15.88 10.02
CA THR A 219 -15.83 15.47 10.88
C THR A 219 -15.60 13.97 10.76
N ILE A 220 -14.34 13.54 10.61
CA ILE A 220 -13.94 12.14 10.73
C ILE A 220 -12.96 12.07 11.90
N LYS A 221 -13.29 11.31 12.94
CA LYS A 221 -12.55 11.31 14.20
C LYS A 221 -11.42 10.30 14.25
N ASP A 222 -10.43 10.64 15.08
CA ASP A 222 -9.35 9.78 15.54
C ASP A 222 -8.50 9.21 14.38
N MET A 223 -8.24 9.99 13.35
CA MET A 223 -7.42 9.59 12.21
C MET A 223 -5.93 9.71 12.53
N ALA A 224 -5.10 8.85 11.95
CA ALA A 224 -3.67 8.85 12.18
C ALA A 224 -2.93 9.93 11.36
N ASP A 225 -1.97 10.61 12.01
CA ASP A 225 -1.19 11.69 11.37
C ASP A 225 -0.02 11.20 10.52
N LYS A 226 0.33 9.91 10.60
CA LYS A 226 1.42 9.32 9.81
C LYS A 226 1.27 7.82 9.62
N GLU A 227 1.87 7.32 8.54
CA GLU A 227 1.95 5.91 8.22
C GLU A 227 3.30 5.58 7.56
N TYR A 228 3.77 4.34 7.63
CA TYR A 228 4.94 3.92 6.85
C TYR A 228 4.66 4.07 5.35
N TYR A 229 5.64 4.61 4.61
CA TYR A 229 5.51 4.71 3.17
C TYR A 229 5.51 3.33 2.52
N LEU A 230 6.50 2.49 2.83
CA LEU A 230 6.47 1.06 2.46
C LEU A 230 5.61 0.28 3.45
N PRO A 231 4.67 -0.57 2.99
CA PRO A 231 3.91 -1.43 3.88
C PRO A 231 4.85 -2.37 4.63
N ARG A 232 4.99 -2.15 5.93
CA ARG A 232 5.92 -2.90 6.75
C ARG A 232 5.25 -4.13 7.35
N ASN A 233 5.87 -5.31 7.16
CA ASN A 233 5.34 -6.59 7.62
C ASN A 233 3.88 -6.83 7.20
N ALA A 234 3.50 -6.30 6.04
CA ALA A 234 2.16 -6.46 5.49
C ALA A 234 1.89 -7.93 5.14
N LYS A 235 0.74 -8.42 5.57
CA LYS A 235 0.22 -9.72 5.17
C LYS A 235 -0.98 -9.52 4.28
N TYR A 236 -0.89 -10.06 3.09
CA TYR A 236 -1.94 -10.01 2.09
C TYR A 236 -2.74 -11.32 2.12
N GLU A 237 -4.04 -11.20 1.96
CA GLU A 237 -4.95 -12.34 1.79
C GLU A 237 -5.86 -12.06 0.60
N SER A 238 -6.14 -13.12 -0.17
CA SER A 238 -7.15 -13.05 -1.22
C SER A 238 -8.53 -13.26 -0.64
N GLU A 239 -9.45 -12.37 -0.92
CA GLU A 239 -10.86 -12.49 -0.59
C GLU A 239 -11.70 -12.60 -1.86
N ASN A 240 -12.62 -13.54 -1.88
CA ASN A 240 -13.60 -13.66 -2.96
C ASN A 240 -14.88 -12.90 -2.59
N ILE A 241 -15.13 -11.81 -3.29
CA ILE A 241 -16.33 -10.99 -3.14
C ILE A 241 -17.09 -11.03 -4.46
N GLU A 242 -18.31 -11.57 -4.44
CA GLU A 242 -19.19 -11.67 -5.61
C GLU A 242 -18.54 -12.38 -6.83
N GLY A 243 -17.68 -13.39 -6.56
CA GLY A 243 -17.01 -14.17 -7.61
C GLY A 243 -15.74 -13.53 -8.16
N LYS A 244 -15.28 -12.45 -7.56
CA LYS A 244 -14.01 -11.79 -7.88
C LYS A 244 -13.05 -11.93 -6.72
N GLU A 245 -11.78 -12.16 -7.04
CA GLU A 245 -10.71 -12.27 -6.05
C GLU A 245 -10.05 -10.92 -5.82
N TYR A 246 -9.99 -10.48 -4.56
CA TYR A 246 -9.38 -9.23 -4.13
C TYR A 246 -8.20 -9.50 -3.21
N LEU A 247 -7.14 -8.72 -3.37
CA LEU A 247 -6.01 -8.76 -2.46
C LEU A 247 -6.21 -7.68 -1.39
N THR A 248 -6.40 -8.13 -0.16
CA THR A 248 -6.60 -7.25 1.00
C THR A 248 -5.42 -7.35 1.97
N ILE A 249 -5.08 -6.26 2.63
CA ILE A 249 -4.06 -6.24 3.68
C ILE A 249 -4.75 -6.59 5.00
N LYS A 250 -4.37 -7.71 5.61
CA LYS A 250 -4.96 -8.17 6.89
C LYS A 250 -4.19 -7.68 8.11
N SER A 251 -2.90 -7.51 8.00
CA SER A 251 -2.08 -6.96 9.07
C SER A 251 -0.88 -6.22 8.52
N PHE A 252 -0.45 -5.20 9.22
CA PHE A 252 0.72 -4.39 8.90
C PHE A 252 1.23 -3.70 10.16
N ASP A 253 2.50 -3.32 10.16
CA ASP A 253 3.07 -2.52 11.23
C ASP A 253 2.72 -1.05 11.02
N VAL A 254 2.52 -0.34 12.12
CA VAL A 254 2.31 1.11 12.13
C VAL A 254 3.54 1.80 12.73
N PRO A 255 3.83 3.05 12.35
CA PRO A 255 4.93 3.82 12.94
C PRO A 255 4.73 3.99 14.45
N SER A 256 5.84 4.09 15.19
CA SER A 256 5.81 4.51 16.58
C SER A 256 5.39 5.98 16.70
N PHE A 257 4.73 6.32 17.82
CA PHE A 257 4.32 7.69 18.13
C PHE A 257 3.39 8.32 17.09
N VAL A 258 2.41 7.53 16.58
CA VAL A 258 1.31 8.04 15.78
C VAL A 258 0.43 8.92 16.68
N ARG A 259 0.15 10.14 16.22
CA ARG A 259 -0.81 11.04 16.85
C ARG A 259 -2.14 10.90 16.13
N GLU A 260 -3.22 10.83 16.88
CA GLU A 260 -4.58 10.87 16.35
C GLU A 260 -5.07 12.33 16.28
N TYR A 261 -5.89 12.61 15.28
CA TYR A 261 -6.51 13.92 15.08
C TYR A 261 -7.89 13.76 14.46
N ASP A 262 -8.73 14.79 14.65
CA ASP A 262 -10.03 14.87 13.98
C ASP A 262 -9.87 15.63 12.66
N TYR A 263 -10.22 14.98 11.54
CA TYR A 263 -10.37 15.67 10.27
C TYR A 263 -11.65 16.45 10.28
N ASN A 264 -11.61 17.73 9.95
CA ASN A 264 -12.78 18.61 9.89
C ASN A 264 -12.82 19.35 8.56
N GLU A 265 -13.99 19.41 7.96
CA GLU A 265 -14.27 20.12 6.72
C GLU A 265 -15.48 21.00 6.89
N ASP A 266 -15.36 22.30 6.56
CA ASP A 266 -16.48 23.23 6.47
C ASP A 266 -17.18 23.05 5.12
N LEU A 267 -18.49 22.92 5.17
CA LEU A 267 -19.33 22.67 3.99
C LEU A 267 -20.42 23.75 3.87
N GLU A 268 -20.86 23.98 2.65
CA GLU A 268 -22.05 24.79 2.36
C GLU A 268 -22.94 24.08 1.33
N ILE A 269 -23.63 23.02 1.79
CA ILE A 269 -24.46 22.18 0.92
C ILE A 269 -25.90 22.23 1.35
N THR A 270 -26.79 22.52 0.41
CA THR A 270 -28.22 22.45 0.61
C THR A 270 -28.74 21.10 0.15
N LEU A 271 -29.37 20.36 1.08
CA LEU A 271 -29.97 19.06 0.84
C LEU A 271 -31.49 19.30 0.66
N PRO A 272 -32.05 19.07 -0.54
CA PRO A 272 -33.46 19.37 -0.82
C PRO A 272 -34.40 18.52 0.03
N ALA A 273 -35.57 19.07 0.35
CA ALA A 273 -36.61 18.32 1.01
C ALA A 273 -37.13 17.18 0.12
N MET A 274 -37.43 16.04 0.72
CA MET A 274 -38.07 14.93 0.02
C MET A 274 -39.59 15.15 -0.03
N LYS A 275 -40.22 15.00 -1.20
CA LYS A 275 -41.67 14.98 -1.34
C LYS A 275 -42.20 13.58 -1.06
N GLU A 276 -43.40 13.51 -0.58
CA GLU A 276 -44.06 12.23 -0.33
C GLU A 276 -44.15 11.39 -1.62
N GLY A 277 -43.65 10.17 -1.56
CA GLY A 277 -43.57 9.23 -2.69
C GLY A 277 -42.36 9.36 -3.59
N ASP A 278 -41.44 10.32 -3.35
CA ASP A 278 -40.16 10.45 -4.07
C ASP A 278 -39.05 9.55 -3.46
N THR A 279 -38.04 9.28 -4.24
CA THR A 279 -36.79 8.71 -3.75
C THR A 279 -35.84 9.82 -3.30
N PRO A 280 -35.17 9.71 -2.15
CA PRO A 280 -34.25 10.72 -1.69
C PRO A 280 -33.11 10.95 -2.71
N ILE A 281 -32.77 12.22 -2.94
CA ILE A 281 -31.63 12.59 -3.80
C ILE A 281 -30.35 12.39 -3.01
N LEU A 282 -29.48 11.54 -3.52
CA LEU A 282 -28.12 11.34 -2.97
C LEU A 282 -27.20 12.47 -3.42
N THR A 283 -26.62 13.16 -2.45
CA THR A 283 -25.57 14.15 -2.67
C THR A 283 -24.24 13.50 -2.33
N GLU A 284 -23.34 13.38 -3.30
CA GLU A 284 -22.00 12.84 -3.11
C GLU A 284 -21.02 13.96 -2.84
N LEU A 285 -20.21 13.84 -1.76
CA LEU A 285 -19.13 14.77 -1.46
C LEU A 285 -17.86 14.39 -2.22
N SER A 286 -16.96 15.36 -2.36
CA SER A 286 -15.60 15.08 -2.88
C SER A 286 -14.91 14.02 -2.01
N PRO A 287 -14.21 13.05 -2.61
CA PRO A 287 -13.47 12.06 -1.84
C PRO A 287 -12.41 12.68 -0.94
N ILE A 288 -12.28 12.15 0.27
CA ILE A 288 -11.29 12.54 1.29
C ILE A 288 -10.26 11.43 1.43
N TYR A 289 -8.97 11.78 1.43
CA TYR A 289 -7.87 10.83 1.52
C TYR A 289 -7.11 11.04 2.84
N LEU A 290 -7.18 10.04 3.72
CA LEU A 290 -6.58 10.07 5.04
C LEU A 290 -5.59 8.93 5.22
N LEU A 291 -4.73 9.04 6.22
CA LEU A 291 -3.86 7.95 6.66
C LEU A 291 -4.56 7.18 7.78
N GLU A 292 -4.35 5.89 7.82
CA GLU A 292 -4.81 5.06 8.91
C GLU A 292 -3.69 4.18 9.46
N GLY A 293 -3.28 4.48 10.66
CA GLY A 293 -2.28 3.71 11.38
C GLY A 293 -2.89 2.91 12.53
N LYS A 294 -2.36 3.10 13.72
CA LYS A 294 -2.88 2.49 14.95
C LYS A 294 -4.11 3.27 15.42
N ARG A 295 -5.15 2.54 15.80
CA ARG A 295 -6.34 3.08 16.42
C ARG A 295 -6.83 2.21 17.57
N GLU A 296 -7.44 2.85 18.58
CA GLU A 296 -8.17 2.20 19.66
C GLU A 296 -9.65 2.63 19.59
N GLY A 297 -10.57 1.67 19.51
CA GLY A 297 -12.01 1.93 19.48
C GLY A 297 -12.63 1.91 18.09
N LYS A 298 -13.82 2.49 17.96
CA LYS A 298 -14.60 2.54 16.72
C LYS A 298 -14.40 3.87 16.01
N TYR A 299 -14.46 3.81 14.69
CA TYR A 299 -14.49 5.01 13.86
C TYR A 299 -15.80 5.74 14.04
N SER A 300 -15.79 7.08 14.06
CA SER A 300 -16.99 7.89 14.10
C SER A 300 -16.93 9.03 13.10
N VAL A 301 -18.12 9.42 12.63
CA VAL A 301 -18.30 10.53 11.73
C VAL A 301 -19.32 11.49 12.33
N GLY A 302 -18.97 12.77 12.32
CA GLY A 302 -19.86 13.86 12.70
C GLY A 302 -20.26 14.70 11.51
N ILE A 303 -21.48 15.20 11.51
CA ILE A 303 -21.96 16.20 10.55
C ILE A 303 -22.66 17.33 11.27
N THR A 304 -22.54 18.54 10.73
CA THR A 304 -23.29 19.70 11.23
C THR A 304 -24.42 20.05 10.27
N VAL A 305 -25.66 19.90 10.73
CA VAL A 305 -26.88 20.14 9.95
C VAL A 305 -27.72 21.23 10.61
N ASN A 306 -28.01 22.30 9.89
CA ASN A 306 -28.75 23.45 10.41
C ASN A 306 -28.15 24.01 11.73
N GLY A 307 -26.82 23.95 11.86
CA GLY A 307 -26.12 24.40 13.05
C GLY A 307 -26.13 23.40 14.24
N VAL A 308 -26.70 22.21 14.06
CA VAL A 308 -26.69 21.14 15.07
C VAL A 308 -25.66 20.10 14.68
N TYR A 309 -24.72 19.79 15.59
CA TYR A 309 -23.75 18.71 15.42
C TYR A 309 -24.41 17.37 15.76
N LEU A 310 -24.26 16.43 14.86
CA LEU A 310 -24.76 15.04 14.97
C LEU A 310 -23.59 14.10 14.72
N GLU A 311 -23.48 13.04 15.50
CA GLU A 311 -22.39 12.07 15.41
C GLU A 311 -22.91 10.64 15.42
N GLY A 312 -22.23 9.76 14.66
CA GLY A 312 -22.53 8.35 14.65
C GLY A 312 -21.28 7.49 14.51
N GLU A 313 -21.31 6.32 15.12
CA GLU A 313 -20.26 5.32 15.00
C GLU A 313 -20.39 4.54 13.68
N LEU A 314 -19.26 4.14 13.12
CA LEU A 314 -19.16 3.33 11.91
C LEU A 314 -18.94 1.86 12.31
N ASP A 315 -20.01 1.16 12.68
CA ASP A 315 -19.95 -0.16 13.33
C ASP A 315 -19.38 -1.29 12.45
N ASN A 316 -19.41 -1.15 11.13
CA ASN A 316 -19.02 -2.21 10.19
C ASN A 316 -17.57 -2.11 9.73
N LEU A 317 -16.78 -1.20 10.31
CA LEU A 317 -15.36 -1.06 9.95
C LEU A 317 -14.48 -1.97 10.81
N PRO A 318 -13.37 -2.49 10.25
CA PRO A 318 -12.39 -3.22 11.04
C PRO A 318 -11.70 -2.27 12.04
N ASP A 319 -11.12 -2.82 13.11
CA ASP A 319 -10.37 -2.06 14.13
C ASP A 319 -9.22 -1.23 13.54
N LYS A 320 -8.69 -1.63 12.40
CA LYS A 320 -7.73 -0.88 11.60
C LYS A 320 -8.17 -0.88 10.16
N LEU A 321 -8.22 0.31 9.57
CA LEU A 321 -8.40 0.47 8.13
C LEU A 321 -7.03 0.37 7.45
N PRO A 322 -6.74 -0.69 6.70
CA PRO A 322 -5.48 -0.76 6.00
C PRO A 322 -5.45 0.29 4.89
N ARG A 323 -4.24 0.68 4.49
CA ARG A 323 -4.05 1.48 3.27
C ARG A 323 -4.76 0.84 2.07
N ASN A 324 -5.03 1.62 1.07
CA ASN A 324 -5.73 1.17 -0.14
C ASN A 324 -7.14 0.62 0.14
N THR A 325 -7.82 1.14 1.17
CA THR A 325 -9.22 0.85 1.49
C THR A 325 -10.10 2.00 1.04
N HIS A 326 -11.26 1.69 0.49
CA HIS A 326 -12.30 2.66 0.12
C HIS A 326 -13.52 2.47 1.03
N VAL A 327 -13.81 3.46 1.84
CA VAL A 327 -14.96 3.51 2.75
C VAL A 327 -16.05 4.38 2.12
N VAL A 328 -17.20 3.82 1.84
CA VAL A 328 -18.37 4.56 1.36
C VAL A 328 -19.36 4.67 2.51
N VAL A 329 -19.62 5.89 2.94
CA VAL A 329 -20.51 6.20 4.05
C VAL A 329 -21.81 6.78 3.50
N TYR A 330 -22.91 6.08 3.70
CA TYR A 330 -24.24 6.57 3.41
C TYR A 330 -24.85 7.20 4.66
N ILE A 331 -25.30 8.43 4.54
CA ILE A 331 -25.93 9.18 5.63
C ILE A 331 -27.34 9.56 5.20
N THR A 332 -28.34 9.11 5.95
CA THR A 332 -29.72 9.49 5.72
C THR A 332 -30.20 10.37 6.86
N LEU A 333 -30.59 11.59 6.52
CA LEU A 333 -31.21 12.55 7.45
C LEU A 333 -32.71 12.36 7.44
N THR A 334 -33.29 12.02 8.58
CA THR A 334 -34.72 11.95 8.79
C THR A 334 -35.21 13.17 9.57
N ASP A 335 -36.51 13.25 9.86
CA ASP A 335 -37.08 14.32 10.71
C ASP A 335 -36.71 14.17 12.18
N LYS A 336 -36.29 12.98 12.62
CA LYS A 336 -36.06 12.64 14.02
C LYS A 336 -34.67 12.13 14.32
N GLU A 337 -34.01 11.45 13.37
CA GLU A 337 -32.78 10.70 13.62
C GLU A 337 -31.83 10.80 12.43
N LEU A 338 -30.58 10.41 12.68
CA LEU A 338 -29.49 10.26 11.72
C LEU A 338 -29.27 8.77 11.53
N GLU A 339 -29.39 8.26 10.32
CA GLU A 339 -29.10 6.88 9.99
C GLU A 339 -27.78 6.80 9.22
N PHE A 340 -26.91 5.89 9.65
CA PHE A 340 -25.63 5.59 8.98
C PHE A 340 -25.64 4.19 8.40
N GLU A 341 -25.25 4.06 7.15
CA GLU A 341 -24.89 2.80 6.54
C GLU A 341 -23.47 2.92 6.01
N VAL A 342 -22.62 1.95 6.34
CA VAL A 342 -21.22 1.95 5.95
C VAL A 342 -20.94 0.74 5.10
N ASN A 343 -20.45 0.98 3.89
CA ASN A 343 -19.92 -0.06 3.02
C ASN A 343 -18.40 0.12 2.89
N VAL A 344 -17.67 -0.96 3.16
CA VAL A 344 -16.25 -1.04 2.83
C VAL A 344 -16.16 -1.63 1.44
N GLU A 345 -15.85 -0.78 0.47
CA GLU A 345 -15.57 -1.24 -0.87
C GLU A 345 -14.05 -1.42 -0.99
N PRO A 346 -13.55 -2.58 -1.45
CA PRO A 346 -12.18 -2.61 -1.89
C PRO A 346 -12.02 -1.55 -2.99
N TYR A 347 -10.88 -0.87 -3.06
CA TYR A 347 -10.53 -0.13 -4.28
C TYR A 347 -10.62 -1.16 -5.41
N ARG A 348 -11.66 -1.04 -6.25
CA ARG A 348 -12.11 -2.11 -7.13
C ARG A 348 -11.03 -2.55 -8.11
N GLU A 349 -10.93 -3.83 -8.15
CA GLU A 349 -10.67 -4.86 -9.15
C GLU A 349 -9.23 -5.11 -9.56
N VAL A 350 -8.64 -6.14 -8.95
CA VAL A 350 -7.54 -6.87 -9.57
C VAL A 350 -7.87 -8.35 -9.61
N GLU A 351 -8.08 -8.88 -10.80
CA GLU A 351 -7.82 -10.29 -11.04
C GLU A 351 -6.30 -10.49 -11.11
N LEU A 352 -5.66 -10.54 -9.97
CA LEU A 352 -4.32 -11.08 -9.87
C LEU A 352 -4.47 -12.60 -9.94
N LYS A 353 -4.36 -13.17 -11.15
CA LYS A 353 -4.02 -14.59 -11.24
C LYS A 353 -2.62 -14.72 -10.66
N PRO A 354 -2.45 -15.33 -9.48
CA PRO A 354 -1.17 -15.45 -8.86
C PRO A 354 -0.29 -16.37 -9.70
N GLY A 355 0.51 -15.77 -10.56
CA GLY A 355 1.74 -16.37 -11.03
C GLY A 355 2.89 -15.98 -10.10
N PHE A 356 2.54 -15.56 -8.88
CA PHE A 356 3.51 -15.26 -7.85
C PHE A 356 3.97 -16.60 -7.29
N GLY A 357 5.21 -17.01 -7.65
CA GLY A 357 5.88 -18.07 -6.95
C GLY A 357 6.02 -17.67 -5.48
N LEU A 358 5.15 -18.20 -4.63
CA LEU A 358 5.38 -18.32 -3.20
C LEU A 358 6.26 -19.53 -2.96
#